data_190a0378f315c269cf302720c7d0bf69
#
_entry.id   190a0378f315c269cf302720c7d0bf69
#
_cell.length_a   1.000
_cell.length_b   1.000
_cell.length_c   1.000
_cell.angle_alpha   90.00
_cell.angle_beta   90.00
_cell.angle_gamma   90.00
#
_symmetry.space_group_name_H-M   'P 1'
#
loop_
_entity.id
_entity.type
_entity.pdbx_description
1 polymer ?
#
loop_
_entity_poly.entity_id
_entity_poly.type
_entity_poly.pdbx_seq_one_letter_code
_entity_poly.pdbx_strand_id
1 'polypeptide(L)'
;MTAAASLSVQKLLEHYSKLPTLKEALSNLKEEGIDIEAIAPTLGEEIAFTFPHINAEQSEFGLVGYLKTKDATLVDMLYQQAEKEHSGRYVKDGGEHRYRNADDPFFFGYQDGVTYMAYGGMGRELLFKTSGENFTKHSDYSSLKKSNSFCYIDLKKLLTTAPTADLLQMFLGEKAKSFRVLQSLSFTATNLDGKMSLKIDSKENSLKTLADLFAALR
;
A
#
# COMPACT_ATOMS: atom_id res chain seq x y z
N MET A 1 -4.76 -9.66 0.90
CA MET A 1 -4.49 -8.23 0.84
C MET A 1 -4.54 -7.65 2.24
N THR A 2 -3.64 -6.74 2.58
CA THR A 2 -3.49 -6.20 3.94
C THR A 2 -4.01 -4.77 4.06
N ALA A 3 -3.92 -4.00 2.99
CA ALA A 3 -4.47 -2.65 2.94
C ALA A 3 -4.96 -2.30 1.54
N ALA A 4 -5.91 -1.40 1.45
CA ALA A 4 -6.40 -0.81 0.21
C ALA A 4 -6.79 0.65 0.43
N ALA A 5 -6.63 1.46 -0.61
CA ALA A 5 -7.07 2.84 -0.60
C ALA A 5 -7.66 3.21 -1.96
N SER A 6 -8.57 4.16 -1.95
CA SER A 6 -9.05 4.85 -3.14
C SER A 6 -8.78 6.34 -2.97
N LEU A 7 -7.98 6.88 -3.87
CA LEU A 7 -7.57 8.28 -3.85
C LEU A 7 -7.31 8.76 -5.28
N SER A 8 -7.99 9.79 -5.70
CA SER A 8 -7.73 10.40 -7.00
C SER A 8 -6.62 11.46 -6.89
N VAL A 9 -5.42 11.10 -7.36
CA VAL A 9 -4.28 12.04 -7.43
C VAL A 9 -4.64 13.23 -8.33
N GLN A 10 -5.34 13.00 -9.43
CA GLN A 10 -5.76 14.06 -10.34
C GLN A 10 -6.64 15.10 -9.63
N LYS A 11 -7.67 14.67 -8.89
CA LYS A 11 -8.53 15.59 -8.11
C LYS A 11 -7.76 16.34 -7.03
N LEU A 12 -6.79 15.68 -6.37
CA LEU A 12 -5.93 16.35 -5.41
C LEU A 12 -5.10 17.44 -6.07
N LEU A 13 -4.47 17.16 -7.21
CA LEU A 13 -3.70 18.15 -7.96
C LEU A 13 -4.57 19.32 -8.41
N GLU A 14 -5.75 19.06 -8.97
CA GLU A 14 -6.69 20.12 -9.39
C GLU A 14 -7.08 21.04 -8.22
N HIS A 15 -7.24 20.48 -7.02
CA HIS A 15 -7.65 21.25 -5.85
C HIS A 15 -6.50 22.00 -5.18
N TYR A 16 -5.35 21.36 -5.05
CA TYR A 16 -4.23 21.87 -4.25
C TYR A 16 -3.07 22.46 -5.06
N SER A 17 -3.03 22.30 -6.40
CA SER A 17 -1.95 22.84 -7.25
C SER A 17 -1.77 24.36 -7.16
N LYS A 18 -2.79 25.06 -6.67
CA LYS A 18 -2.76 26.52 -6.45
C LYS A 18 -2.01 26.92 -5.16
N LEU A 19 -1.73 25.97 -4.28
CA LEU A 19 -0.97 26.26 -3.05
C LEU A 19 0.51 26.45 -3.40
N PRO A 20 1.13 27.56 -2.98
CA PRO A 20 2.53 27.88 -3.32
C PRO A 20 3.50 26.78 -2.93
N THR A 21 3.35 26.20 -1.75
CA THR A 21 4.20 25.12 -1.23
C THR A 21 4.09 23.84 -2.06
N LEU A 22 2.89 23.48 -2.55
CA LEU A 22 2.73 22.31 -3.40
C LEU A 22 3.31 22.57 -4.80
N LYS A 23 3.12 23.77 -5.34
CA LYS A 23 3.68 24.16 -6.64
C LYS A 23 5.21 24.08 -6.64
N GLU A 24 5.83 24.55 -5.57
CA GLU A 24 7.29 24.45 -5.40
C GLU A 24 7.73 22.99 -5.30
N ALA A 25 7.04 22.17 -4.50
CA ALA A 25 7.34 20.74 -4.39
C ALA A 25 7.20 20.00 -5.73
N LEU A 26 6.14 20.28 -6.50
CA LEU A 26 5.95 19.68 -7.83
C LEU A 26 7.05 20.13 -8.82
N SER A 27 7.50 21.41 -8.74
CA SER A 27 8.60 21.90 -9.56
C SER A 27 9.91 21.18 -9.23
N ASN A 28 10.23 21.02 -7.94
CA ASN A 28 11.43 20.32 -7.50
C ASN A 28 11.42 18.84 -7.96
N LEU A 29 10.29 18.14 -7.81
CA LEU A 29 10.15 16.77 -8.31
C LEU A 29 10.35 16.70 -9.84
N LYS A 30 9.83 17.67 -10.57
CA LYS A 30 10.00 17.73 -12.02
C LYS A 30 11.46 17.96 -12.44
N GLU A 31 12.20 18.81 -11.72
CA GLU A 31 13.63 19.02 -11.92
C GLU A 31 14.44 17.74 -11.65
N GLU A 32 13.99 16.93 -10.67
CA GLU A 32 14.53 15.60 -10.39
C GLU A 32 14.11 14.53 -11.43
N GLY A 33 13.27 14.88 -12.40
CA GLY A 33 12.81 13.99 -13.48
C GLY A 33 11.48 13.28 -13.18
N ILE A 34 10.80 13.64 -12.10
CA ILE A 34 9.49 13.06 -11.70
C ILE A 34 8.38 14.06 -12.03
N ASP A 35 7.83 13.98 -13.23
CA ASP A 35 6.72 14.85 -13.66
C ASP A 35 5.37 14.29 -13.20
N ILE A 36 4.95 14.68 -11.98
CA ILE A 36 3.67 14.26 -11.40
C ILE A 36 2.47 14.71 -12.23
N GLU A 37 2.55 15.88 -12.88
CA GLU A 37 1.45 16.37 -13.73
C GLU A 37 1.27 15.50 -14.98
N ALA A 38 2.38 14.97 -15.54
CA ALA A 38 2.33 14.05 -16.67
C ALA A 38 1.79 12.67 -16.28
N ILE A 39 2.08 12.19 -15.08
CA ILE A 39 1.65 10.86 -14.61
C ILE A 39 0.22 10.86 -14.06
N ALA A 40 -0.21 11.92 -13.40
CA ALA A 40 -1.50 11.96 -12.73
C ALA A 40 -2.70 11.53 -13.61
N PRO A 41 -2.78 11.90 -14.90
CA PRO A 41 -3.85 11.43 -15.77
C PRO A 41 -3.83 9.92 -16.04
N THR A 42 -2.69 9.25 -15.87
CA THR A 42 -2.54 7.80 -16.08
C THR A 42 -2.86 6.99 -14.83
N LEU A 43 -2.85 7.63 -13.65
CA LEU A 43 -3.16 6.97 -12.39
C LEU A 43 -4.67 6.70 -12.27
N GLY A 44 -4.99 5.49 -11.81
CA GLY A 44 -6.32 5.17 -11.32
C GLY A 44 -6.50 5.60 -9.86
N GLU A 45 -7.67 5.30 -9.33
CA GLU A 45 -8.04 5.68 -7.96
C GLU A 45 -7.82 4.56 -6.94
N GLU A 46 -7.23 3.43 -7.34
CA GLU A 46 -7.12 2.24 -6.49
C GLU A 46 -5.65 1.88 -6.25
N ILE A 47 -5.30 1.75 -4.98
CA ILE A 47 -4.01 1.24 -4.53
C ILE A 47 -4.24 0.10 -3.54
N ALA A 48 -3.45 -0.95 -3.63
CA ALA A 48 -3.51 -2.07 -2.70
C ALA A 48 -2.11 -2.54 -2.31
N PHE A 49 -1.96 -2.97 -1.08
CA PHE A 49 -0.73 -3.55 -0.57
C PHE A 49 -1.02 -4.90 0.07
N THR A 50 -0.09 -5.82 -0.05
CA THR A 50 -0.11 -7.08 0.68
C THR A 50 1.28 -7.39 1.21
N PHE A 51 1.30 -7.88 2.45
CA PHE A 51 2.48 -8.46 3.06
C PHE A 51 2.28 -9.97 3.01
N PRO A 52 3.02 -10.70 2.16
CA PRO A 52 2.95 -12.14 2.15
C PRO A 52 3.45 -12.72 3.47
N HIS A 53 2.95 -13.90 3.78
CA HIS A 53 3.41 -14.63 4.95
C HIS A 53 4.90 -14.95 4.80
N ILE A 54 5.69 -14.57 5.80
CA ILE A 54 7.13 -14.85 5.81
C ILE A 54 7.33 -16.21 6.45
N ASN A 55 8.20 -17.00 5.86
CA ASN A 55 8.83 -18.11 6.55
C ASN A 55 9.92 -17.52 7.46
N ALA A 56 9.65 -17.49 8.76
CA ALA A 56 10.58 -16.95 9.76
C ALA A 56 11.96 -17.64 9.75
N GLU A 57 12.02 -18.89 9.29
CA GLU A 57 13.27 -19.64 9.16
C GLU A 57 14.16 -19.16 8.01
N GLN A 58 13.60 -18.46 7.02
CA GLN A 58 14.32 -18.02 5.83
C GLN A 58 14.62 -16.52 5.78
N SER A 59 14.19 -15.74 6.79
CA SER A 59 14.41 -14.27 6.88
C SER A 59 13.97 -13.48 5.63
N GLU A 60 13.11 -14.03 4.80
CA GLU A 60 12.65 -13.37 3.57
C GLU A 60 11.43 -12.49 3.84
N PHE A 61 11.61 -11.19 3.77
CA PHE A 61 10.52 -10.22 3.78
C PHE A 61 9.97 -10.06 2.36
N GLY A 62 8.65 -10.11 2.22
CA GLY A 62 7.98 -9.83 0.96
C GLY A 62 6.96 -8.71 1.10
N LEU A 63 6.97 -7.78 0.17
CA LEU A 63 5.96 -6.73 0.00
C LEU A 63 5.50 -6.74 -1.43
N VAL A 64 4.19 -6.65 -1.65
CA VAL A 64 3.63 -6.43 -2.98
C VAL A 64 2.68 -5.25 -2.93
N GLY A 65 2.91 -4.28 -3.78
CA GLY A 65 2.05 -3.12 -4.01
C GLY A 65 1.45 -3.16 -5.41
N TYR A 66 0.20 -2.74 -5.50
CA TYR A 66 -0.53 -2.59 -6.76
C TYR A 66 -1.14 -1.21 -6.83
N LEU A 67 -0.99 -0.57 -7.96
CA LEU A 67 -1.61 0.71 -8.29
C LEU A 67 -2.33 0.56 -9.62
N LYS A 68 -3.61 0.85 -9.66
CA LYS A 68 -4.34 0.90 -10.91
C LYS A 68 -3.81 2.03 -11.78
N THR A 69 -3.45 1.72 -13.02
CA THR A 69 -2.94 2.70 -14.00
C THR A 69 -3.60 2.43 -15.35
N LYS A 70 -3.68 3.44 -16.19
CA LYS A 70 -4.23 3.31 -17.54
C LYS A 70 -3.25 2.67 -18.50
N ASP A 71 -1.97 2.97 -18.31
CA ASP A 71 -0.87 2.55 -19.18
C ASP A 71 0.45 2.40 -18.39
N ALA A 72 1.53 2.12 -19.09
CA ALA A 72 2.86 1.90 -18.53
C ALA A 72 3.67 3.18 -18.24
N THR A 73 3.12 4.36 -18.47
CA THR A 73 3.85 5.65 -18.39
C THR A 73 4.58 5.81 -17.05
N LEU A 74 3.92 5.47 -15.93
CA LEU A 74 4.54 5.53 -14.61
C LEU A 74 5.76 4.62 -14.51
N VAL A 75 5.64 3.38 -14.98
CA VAL A 75 6.71 2.38 -14.92
C VAL A 75 7.88 2.78 -15.78
N ASP A 76 7.62 3.27 -16.99
CA ASP A 76 8.67 3.69 -17.93
C ASP A 76 9.41 4.92 -17.40
N MET A 77 8.71 5.85 -16.78
CA MET A 77 9.33 7.01 -16.13
C MET A 77 10.23 6.59 -14.94
N LEU A 78 9.72 5.70 -14.07
CA LEU A 78 10.51 5.17 -12.94
C LEU A 78 11.77 4.46 -13.43
N TYR A 79 11.66 3.66 -14.50
CA TYR A 79 12.81 3.02 -15.11
C TYR A 79 13.81 4.01 -15.68
N GLN A 80 13.34 5.01 -16.43
CA GLN A 80 14.22 6.04 -16.99
C GLN A 80 14.95 6.83 -15.91
N GLN A 81 14.28 7.16 -14.82
CA GLN A 81 14.90 7.86 -13.69
C GLN A 81 15.95 6.97 -13.02
N ALA A 82 15.62 5.71 -12.77
CA ALA A 82 16.54 4.75 -12.16
C ALA A 82 17.80 4.52 -13.04
N GLU A 83 17.65 4.49 -14.37
CA GLU A 83 18.77 4.36 -15.30
C GLU A 83 19.67 5.60 -15.35
N LYS A 84 19.10 6.80 -15.15
CA LYS A 84 19.91 8.03 -15.04
C LYS A 84 20.79 8.03 -13.79
N GLU A 85 20.25 7.58 -12.68
CA GLU A 85 20.95 7.60 -11.38
C GLU A 85 21.92 6.43 -11.23
N HIS A 86 21.54 5.25 -11.75
CA HIS A 86 22.26 4.00 -11.55
C HIS A 86 22.19 3.13 -12.82
N SER A 87 22.87 3.55 -13.88
CA SER A 87 22.87 2.84 -15.18
C SER A 87 23.22 1.36 -15.04
N GLY A 88 22.39 0.52 -15.65
CA GLY A 88 22.55 -0.94 -15.64
C GLY A 88 22.11 -1.65 -14.36
N ARG A 89 21.63 -0.92 -13.35
CA ARG A 89 21.14 -1.53 -12.09
C ARG A 89 19.79 -2.22 -12.29
N TYR A 90 18.97 -1.72 -13.21
CA TYR A 90 17.67 -2.31 -13.52
C TYR A 90 17.69 -2.98 -14.89
N VAL A 91 17.27 -4.22 -14.96
CA VAL A 91 17.23 -5.02 -16.18
C VAL A 91 15.81 -5.48 -16.48
N LYS A 92 15.51 -5.67 -17.77
CA LYS A 92 14.21 -6.22 -18.19
C LYS A 92 14.01 -7.64 -17.65
N ASP A 93 12.81 -7.94 -17.16
CA ASP A 93 12.44 -9.23 -16.56
C ASP A 93 11.28 -9.88 -17.32
N GLY A 94 11.57 -10.37 -18.52
CA GLY A 94 10.65 -11.21 -19.30
C GLY A 94 9.42 -10.54 -19.91
N GLY A 95 9.36 -9.19 -19.92
CA GLY A 95 8.25 -8.43 -20.52
C GLY A 95 8.66 -7.03 -20.92
N GLU A 96 7.82 -6.34 -21.71
CA GLU A 96 8.13 -5.03 -22.24
C GLU A 96 8.28 -3.98 -21.14
N HIS A 97 7.38 -3.96 -20.17
CA HIS A 97 7.35 -3.00 -19.06
C HIS A 97 7.53 -3.72 -17.72
N ARG A 98 8.51 -4.61 -17.64
CA ARG A 98 8.86 -5.36 -16.42
C ARG A 98 10.33 -5.23 -16.15
N TYR A 99 10.66 -4.84 -14.93
CA TYR A 99 12.01 -4.55 -14.52
C TYR A 99 12.33 -5.20 -13.19
N ARG A 100 13.56 -5.65 -13.03
CA ARG A 100 14.11 -6.11 -11.76
C ARG A 100 15.41 -5.39 -11.47
N ASN A 101 15.69 -5.17 -10.22
CA ASN A 101 17.01 -4.75 -9.77
C ASN A 101 17.97 -5.95 -9.90
N ALA A 102 19.20 -5.70 -10.37
CA ALA A 102 20.20 -6.73 -10.56
C ALA A 102 20.77 -7.23 -9.21
N ASP A 103 20.86 -6.34 -8.22
CA ASP A 103 21.53 -6.57 -6.94
C ASP A 103 20.54 -6.87 -5.81
N ASP A 104 19.33 -6.31 -5.85
CA ASP A 104 18.31 -6.43 -4.81
C ASP A 104 17.07 -7.16 -5.33
N PRO A 105 16.33 -7.88 -4.49
CA PRO A 105 15.11 -8.58 -4.86
C PRO A 105 13.93 -7.62 -5.04
N PHE A 106 14.11 -6.53 -5.77
CA PHE A 106 13.09 -5.53 -6.09
C PHE A 106 12.65 -5.65 -7.54
N PHE A 107 11.33 -5.69 -7.74
CA PHE A 107 10.67 -5.84 -9.03
C PHE A 107 9.60 -4.79 -9.18
N PHE A 108 9.45 -4.24 -10.37
CA PHE A 108 8.31 -3.38 -10.70
C PHE A 108 7.95 -3.53 -12.17
N GLY A 109 6.71 -3.23 -12.49
CA GLY A 109 6.25 -3.34 -13.86
C GLY A 109 4.80 -2.95 -14.04
N TYR A 110 4.34 -3.06 -15.28
CA TYR A 110 2.96 -2.83 -15.68
C TYR A 110 2.41 -4.06 -16.39
N GLN A 111 1.18 -4.42 -16.07
CA GLN A 111 0.41 -5.44 -16.77
C GLN A 111 -1.09 -5.22 -16.58
N ASP A 112 -1.85 -5.29 -17.68
CA ASP A 112 -3.32 -5.32 -17.69
C ASP A 112 -3.99 -4.21 -16.86
N GLY A 113 -3.50 -2.97 -16.99
CA GLY A 113 -4.08 -1.82 -16.28
C GLY A 113 -3.59 -1.68 -14.83
N VAL A 114 -2.53 -2.38 -14.45
CA VAL A 114 -1.98 -2.34 -13.09
C VAL A 114 -0.47 -2.15 -13.13
N THR A 115 0.00 -1.10 -12.51
CA THR A 115 1.40 -0.98 -12.10
C THR A 115 1.59 -1.73 -10.78
N TYR A 116 2.63 -2.52 -10.71
CA TYR A 116 2.96 -3.29 -9.51
C TYR A 116 4.41 -3.06 -9.10
N MET A 117 4.66 -3.24 -7.82
CA MET A 117 5.98 -3.36 -7.24
C MET A 117 6.03 -4.53 -6.28
N ALA A 118 7.15 -5.22 -6.24
CA ALA A 118 7.38 -6.31 -5.30
C ALA A 118 8.79 -6.27 -4.76
N TYR A 119 8.93 -6.64 -3.51
CA TYR A 119 10.21 -6.82 -2.84
C TYR A 119 10.28 -8.23 -2.25
N GLY A 120 11.45 -8.88 -2.38
CA GLY A 120 11.68 -10.25 -1.92
C GLY A 120 11.24 -11.33 -2.92
N GLY A 121 11.85 -12.51 -2.82
CA GLY A 121 11.55 -13.64 -3.71
C GLY A 121 10.08 -14.08 -3.66
N MET A 122 9.50 -14.13 -2.47
CA MET A 122 8.06 -14.40 -2.29
C MET A 122 7.17 -13.30 -2.89
N GLY A 123 7.61 -12.03 -2.86
CA GLY A 123 6.91 -10.94 -3.52
C GLY A 123 6.75 -11.19 -5.02
N ARG A 124 7.84 -11.63 -5.68
CA ARG A 124 7.82 -11.99 -7.12
C ARG A 124 6.85 -13.12 -7.42
N GLU A 125 6.86 -14.19 -6.62
CA GLU A 125 5.95 -15.32 -6.83
C GLU A 125 4.47 -14.92 -6.69
N LEU A 126 4.15 -14.00 -5.78
CA LEU A 126 2.80 -13.53 -5.56
C LEU A 126 2.28 -12.60 -6.64
N LEU A 127 3.16 -11.84 -7.31
CA LEU A 127 2.76 -10.98 -8.43
C LEU A 127 1.98 -11.73 -9.51
N PHE A 128 2.35 -12.99 -9.74
CA PHE A 128 1.81 -13.81 -10.83
C PHE A 128 0.79 -14.84 -10.36
N LYS A 129 0.52 -14.94 -9.04
CA LYS A 129 -0.54 -15.79 -8.51
C LYS A 129 -1.88 -15.05 -8.55
N THR A 130 -2.71 -15.37 -9.53
CA THR A 130 -4.04 -14.79 -9.75
C THR A 130 -5.10 -15.19 -8.71
N SER A 131 -4.78 -15.99 -7.72
CA SER A 131 -5.71 -16.53 -6.70
C SER A 131 -5.77 -15.73 -5.41
N GLY A 132 -5.45 -14.45 -5.43
CA GLY A 132 -5.56 -13.56 -4.26
C GLY A 132 -7.01 -13.21 -3.93
N GLU A 133 -7.33 -13.11 -2.64
CA GLU A 133 -8.57 -12.48 -2.18
C GLU A 133 -8.64 -11.05 -2.75
N ASN A 134 -9.59 -10.84 -3.64
CA ASN A 134 -9.84 -9.51 -4.19
C ASN A 134 -10.57 -8.66 -3.14
N PHE A 135 -10.07 -7.45 -2.85
CA PHE A 135 -10.72 -6.54 -1.90
C PHE A 135 -12.16 -6.20 -2.28
N THR A 136 -12.50 -6.24 -3.55
CA THR A 136 -13.88 -6.03 -4.00
C THR A 136 -14.87 -7.06 -3.44
N LYS A 137 -14.39 -8.22 -2.99
CA LYS A 137 -15.18 -9.26 -2.30
C LYS A 137 -15.20 -9.09 -0.79
N HIS A 138 -14.46 -8.14 -0.24
CA HIS A 138 -14.44 -7.88 1.20
C HIS A 138 -15.77 -7.28 1.65
N SER A 139 -16.29 -7.72 2.81
CA SER A 139 -17.59 -7.28 3.34
C SER A 139 -17.72 -5.75 3.47
N ASP A 140 -16.63 -5.08 3.79
CA ASP A 140 -16.63 -3.63 4.02
C ASP A 140 -16.50 -2.82 2.71
N TYR A 141 -16.10 -3.45 1.58
CA TYR A 141 -15.85 -2.76 0.31
C TYR A 141 -17.07 -1.99 -0.21
N SER A 142 -18.25 -2.59 -0.12
CA SER A 142 -19.48 -1.97 -0.62
C SER A 142 -19.85 -0.67 0.12
N SER A 143 -19.49 -0.56 1.39
CA SER A 143 -19.70 0.66 2.18
C SER A 143 -18.60 1.70 1.92
N LEU A 144 -17.35 1.27 1.81
CA LEU A 144 -16.21 2.13 1.55
C LEU A 144 -16.27 2.76 0.15
N LYS A 145 -16.68 1.99 -0.85
CA LYS A 145 -16.81 2.44 -2.25
C LYS A 145 -17.80 3.60 -2.43
N LYS A 146 -18.74 3.79 -1.50
CA LYS A 146 -19.70 4.92 -1.55
C LYS A 146 -19.06 6.26 -1.19
N SER A 147 -17.87 6.26 -0.63
CA SER A 147 -17.11 7.46 -0.28
C SER A 147 -16.32 7.98 -1.47
N ASN A 148 -16.03 9.27 -1.51
CA ASN A 148 -15.21 9.88 -2.56
C ASN A 148 -13.76 9.39 -2.51
N SER A 149 -13.29 9.09 -1.30
CA SER A 149 -12.01 8.43 -1.05
C SER A 149 -12.11 7.56 0.20
N PHE A 150 -11.33 6.50 0.24
CA PHE A 150 -11.21 5.65 1.42
C PHE A 150 -9.79 5.12 1.59
N CYS A 151 -9.48 4.76 2.83
CA CYS A 151 -8.33 3.94 3.18
C CYS A 151 -8.83 2.81 4.10
N TYR A 152 -8.40 1.60 3.86
CA TYR A 152 -8.75 0.42 4.65
C TYR A 152 -7.48 -0.36 4.99
N ILE A 153 -7.35 -0.76 6.24
CA ILE A 153 -6.25 -1.58 6.74
C ILE A 153 -6.86 -2.77 7.50
N ASP A 154 -6.55 -3.97 7.06
CA ASP A 154 -6.85 -5.20 7.80
C ASP A 154 -5.83 -5.36 8.92
N LEU A 155 -6.15 -4.82 10.08
CA LEU A 155 -5.27 -4.87 11.25
C LEU A 155 -5.09 -6.30 11.75
N LYS A 156 -6.15 -7.11 11.72
CA LYS A 156 -6.06 -8.51 12.13
C LYS A 156 -5.01 -9.23 11.29
N LYS A 157 -5.10 -9.12 9.97
CA LYS A 157 -4.16 -9.75 9.07
C LYS A 157 -2.74 -9.18 9.26
N LEU A 158 -2.60 -7.85 9.34
CA LEU A 158 -1.32 -7.18 9.55
C LEU A 158 -0.65 -7.63 10.85
N LEU A 159 -1.40 -7.67 11.96
CA LEU A 159 -0.88 -7.96 13.31
C LEU A 159 -0.67 -9.46 13.58
N THR A 160 -1.24 -10.34 12.75
CA THR A 160 -1.07 -11.79 12.88
C THR A 160 -0.14 -12.41 11.86
N THR A 161 0.32 -11.62 10.87
CA THR A 161 1.26 -12.08 9.85
C THR A 161 2.69 -11.73 10.30
N ALA A 162 3.59 -12.71 10.28
CA ALA A 162 5.02 -12.43 10.42
C ALA A 162 5.48 -11.50 9.25
N PRO A 163 6.37 -10.55 9.43
CA PRO A 163 7.17 -10.26 10.63
C PRO A 163 6.50 -9.33 11.63
N THR A 164 5.33 -8.73 11.30
CA THR A 164 4.69 -7.75 12.18
C THR A 164 4.33 -8.34 13.53
N ALA A 165 3.85 -9.58 13.55
CA ALA A 165 3.54 -10.30 14.79
C ALA A 165 4.81 -10.49 15.64
N ASP A 166 5.93 -10.82 15.02
CA ASP A 166 7.22 -11.05 15.70
C ASP A 166 7.78 -9.74 16.24
N LEU A 167 7.71 -8.66 15.46
CA LEU A 167 8.09 -7.32 15.90
C LEU A 167 7.25 -6.87 17.10
N LEU A 168 5.92 -7.05 17.03
CA LEU A 168 5.05 -6.76 18.16
C LEU A 168 5.39 -7.56 19.39
N GLN A 169 5.67 -8.87 19.24
CA GLN A 169 6.08 -9.72 20.34
C GLN A 169 7.42 -9.27 20.92
N MET A 170 8.36 -8.87 20.08
CA MET A 170 9.69 -8.39 20.50
C MET A 170 9.60 -7.07 21.29
N PHE A 171 8.78 -6.10 20.82
CA PHE A 171 8.68 -4.77 21.45
C PHE A 171 7.73 -4.74 22.64
N LEU A 172 6.63 -5.50 22.59
CA LEU A 172 5.54 -5.43 23.57
C LEU A 172 5.43 -6.68 24.46
N GLY A 173 6.17 -7.75 24.14
CA GLY A 173 6.11 -8.99 24.91
C GLY A 173 4.68 -9.52 25.04
N GLU A 174 4.28 -9.88 26.27
CA GLU A 174 2.94 -10.38 26.56
C GLU A 174 1.81 -9.38 26.21
N LYS A 175 2.09 -8.08 26.22
CA LYS A 175 1.13 -7.03 25.84
C LYS A 175 0.73 -7.11 24.37
N ALA A 176 1.53 -7.71 23.50
CA ALA A 176 1.21 -7.92 22.08
C ALA A 176 -0.11 -8.68 21.89
N LYS A 177 -0.50 -9.54 22.85
CA LYS A 177 -1.77 -10.29 22.81
C LYS A 177 -2.99 -9.37 22.83
N SER A 178 -2.90 -8.22 23.49
CA SER A 178 -4.01 -7.24 23.57
C SER A 178 -4.36 -6.64 22.21
N PHE A 179 -3.40 -6.58 21.27
CA PHE A 179 -3.63 -6.03 19.93
C PHE A 179 -4.39 -6.99 18.99
N ARG A 180 -4.48 -8.27 19.34
CA ARG A 180 -5.19 -9.29 18.53
C ARG A 180 -6.69 -9.04 18.42
N VAL A 181 -7.25 -8.19 19.28
CA VAL A 181 -8.67 -7.79 19.22
C VAL A 181 -8.95 -6.79 18.08
N LEU A 182 -7.93 -6.15 17.53
CA LEU A 182 -8.10 -5.22 16.43
C LEU A 182 -8.39 -5.97 15.13
N GLN A 183 -9.50 -5.61 14.48
CA GLN A 183 -9.95 -6.22 13.23
C GLN A 183 -9.54 -5.38 12.03
N SER A 184 -9.99 -4.14 11.97
CA SER A 184 -9.67 -3.24 10.87
C SER A 184 -9.72 -1.78 11.28
N LEU A 185 -8.96 -0.96 10.55
CA LEU A 185 -9.03 0.48 10.57
C LEU A 185 -9.50 0.95 9.20
N SER A 186 -10.49 1.81 9.16
CA SER A 186 -10.90 2.46 7.93
C SER A 186 -11.05 3.96 8.10
N PHE A 187 -10.71 4.67 7.06
CA PHE A 187 -10.96 6.09 6.91
C PHE A 187 -11.75 6.30 5.63
N THR A 188 -12.80 7.10 5.71
CA THR A 188 -13.59 7.49 4.54
C THR A 188 -13.75 8.99 4.52
N ALA A 189 -13.70 9.59 3.34
CA ALA A 189 -13.93 11.02 3.18
C ALA A 189 -14.98 11.25 2.08
N THR A 190 -15.85 12.21 2.34
CA THR A 190 -16.74 12.84 1.38
C THR A 190 -16.32 14.28 1.20
N ASN A 191 -17.02 15.06 0.36
CA ASN A 191 -16.67 16.46 0.12
C ASN A 191 -16.70 17.35 1.38
N LEU A 192 -17.44 16.92 2.41
CA LEU A 192 -17.71 17.72 3.61
C LEU A 192 -17.27 17.03 4.91
N ASP A 193 -17.20 15.70 4.92
CA ASP A 193 -17.00 14.93 6.15
C ASP A 193 -15.91 13.88 5.99
N GLY A 194 -15.11 13.71 7.05
CA GLY A 194 -14.19 12.60 7.23
C GLY A 194 -14.65 11.70 8.37
N LYS A 195 -14.65 10.39 8.16
CA LYS A 195 -14.98 9.39 9.19
C LYS A 195 -13.85 8.39 9.34
N MET A 196 -13.36 8.25 10.55
CA MET A 196 -12.47 7.16 10.94
C MET A 196 -13.24 6.11 11.74
N SER A 197 -13.04 4.84 11.42
CA SER A 197 -13.69 3.72 12.09
C SER A 197 -12.67 2.66 12.44
N LEU A 198 -12.63 2.27 13.71
CA LEU A 198 -11.83 1.16 14.23
C LEU A 198 -12.78 0.03 14.61
N LYS A 199 -12.62 -1.12 13.96
CA LYS A 199 -13.40 -2.34 14.27
C LYS A 199 -12.60 -3.22 15.21
N ILE A 200 -13.24 -3.64 16.29
CA ILE A 200 -12.64 -4.42 17.37
C ILE A 200 -13.44 -5.70 17.54
N ASP A 201 -12.76 -6.82 17.72
CA ASP A 201 -13.38 -8.09 18.14
C ASP A 201 -13.49 -8.06 19.66
N SER A 202 -14.68 -7.72 20.15
CA SER A 202 -14.97 -7.67 21.58
C SER A 202 -16.15 -8.60 21.90
N LYS A 203 -15.91 -9.55 22.79
CA LYS A 203 -16.96 -10.48 23.24
C LYS A 203 -17.91 -9.86 24.26
N GLU A 204 -17.50 -8.76 24.93
CA GLU A 204 -18.26 -8.19 26.04
C GLU A 204 -18.53 -6.70 25.85
N ASN A 205 -17.49 -5.84 26.05
CA ASN A 205 -17.64 -4.40 26.02
C ASN A 205 -16.48 -3.75 25.26
N SER A 206 -16.79 -3.12 24.13
CA SER A 206 -15.79 -2.51 23.26
C SER A 206 -15.03 -1.37 23.94
N LEU A 207 -15.66 -0.61 24.84
CA LEU A 207 -15.00 0.48 25.60
C LEU A 207 -13.99 -0.08 26.58
N LYS A 208 -14.34 -1.16 27.28
CA LYS A 208 -13.41 -1.84 28.19
C LYS A 208 -12.22 -2.40 27.43
N THR A 209 -12.47 -3.07 26.30
CA THR A 209 -11.41 -3.61 25.43
C THR A 209 -10.46 -2.52 24.94
N LEU A 210 -10.99 -1.34 24.58
CA LEU A 210 -10.17 -0.18 24.21
C LEU A 210 -9.36 0.38 25.38
N ALA A 211 -9.98 0.48 26.57
CA ALA A 211 -9.28 0.93 27.77
C ALA A 211 -8.11 0.00 28.14
N ASP A 212 -8.33 -1.31 28.06
CA ASP A 212 -7.30 -2.32 28.30
C ASP A 212 -6.16 -2.24 27.26
N LEU A 213 -6.51 -1.96 25.99
CA LEU A 213 -5.53 -1.75 24.93
C LEU A 213 -4.67 -0.50 25.19
N PHE A 214 -5.28 0.62 25.57
CA PHE A 214 -4.55 1.84 25.92
C PHE A 214 -3.71 1.69 27.19
N ALA A 215 -4.17 0.91 28.16
CA ALA A 215 -3.40 0.59 29.36
C ALA A 215 -2.15 -0.27 29.01
N ALA A 216 -2.26 -1.14 28.00
CA ALA A 216 -1.13 -1.94 27.53
C ALA A 216 -0.06 -1.11 26.80
N LEU A 217 -0.39 0.06 26.27
CA LEU A 217 0.54 0.98 25.60
C LEU A 217 1.36 1.85 26.56
N ARG A 218 0.95 1.94 27.83
CA ARG A 218 1.68 2.65 28.89
C ARG A 218 2.63 1.71 29.61
#